data_1b5c5349b609d74296d9adfcad6bf1d8
#
_entry.id   1b5c5349b609d74296d9adfcad6bf1d8
#
_cell.length_a   1.000
_cell.length_b   1.000
_cell.length_c   1.000
_cell.angle_alpha   90.00
_cell.angle_beta   90.00
_cell.angle_gamma   90.00
#
_symmetry.space_group_name_H-M   'P 1'
#
loop_
_entity.id
_entity.type
_entity.pdbx_description
1 polymer ?
#
loop_
_entity_poly.entity_id
_entity_poly.type
_entity_poly.pdbx_seq_one_letter_code
_entity_poly.pdbx_strand_id
1 'polypeptide(L)'
;MTRTPLTELDEVQLLDTTLRDGEQMPGVSLTPAEKVDVARELDAAGMHLIEAGSACTSEGEREAIRRVADEGFDATVTSFARGVKRDVDHALDCGVDGINLVVPASDKHVETKVGSTREAVVETTVELVEYAKDHGLWVEVLGEDGSRADLDYLERLLGAGLDAGADRICYCDTVGAADPERTAEVVSRLADLGPTSLHTHDDLGLGVANVHAGLTAGADTVHGTVMGVGERAGNVALEEVAVALARSYDVATVELERLYRLCRTVSEATGVALPPNKAVCGANAFAHESGIHTDGTLKDGTMYEPYPPETVGRERRLVLGKHAGRAGVKAALAEHDVAVDADELSEVVSRVKELGDRGKRVTDADLLAITEDVQGRERDRRVELVDLSATSGGNLPTASVRLRVGDEQRVASGTGAGPVDAGLEAVRAALAGDGDGAESDGTGGVSFDLDSYHVDAITGGTDAVVTVEVDLSRGDRSVSVSSTDADITRASVVAMVDGLDRLLSAAAEDGSVPDVASLADD
;
A
#
# COMPACT_ATOMS: atom_id res chain seq x y z
N MET A 1 -31.38 16.54 -18.58
CA MET A 1 -30.96 15.18 -18.22
C MET A 1 -31.05 15.06 -16.71
N THR A 2 -31.78 14.11 -16.19
CA THR A 2 -31.84 13.79 -14.76
C THR A 2 -30.60 12.98 -14.45
N ARG A 3 -29.68 13.52 -13.65
CA ARG A 3 -28.54 12.75 -13.13
C ARG A 3 -29.09 11.61 -12.30
N THR A 4 -28.62 10.39 -12.51
CA THR A 4 -28.90 9.26 -11.63
C THR A 4 -28.20 9.52 -10.30
N PRO A 5 -28.91 9.60 -9.17
CA PRO A 5 -28.23 9.64 -7.88
C PRO A 5 -27.35 8.40 -7.72
N LEU A 6 -26.14 8.54 -7.17
CA LEU A 6 -25.25 7.37 -6.91
C LEU A 6 -25.93 6.32 -6.02
N THR A 7 -26.90 6.71 -5.20
CA THR A 7 -27.74 5.80 -4.38
C THR A 7 -28.73 4.96 -5.20
N GLU A 8 -28.84 5.19 -6.51
CA GLU A 8 -29.66 4.41 -7.44
C GLU A 8 -28.78 3.50 -8.32
N LEU A 9 -27.45 3.49 -8.15
CA LEU A 9 -26.56 2.51 -8.77
C LEU A 9 -26.65 1.21 -7.98
N ASP A 10 -27.17 0.17 -8.62
CA ASP A 10 -27.30 -1.16 -7.98
C ASP A 10 -25.93 -1.83 -7.82
N GLU A 11 -24.96 -1.53 -8.70
CA GLU A 11 -23.62 -2.13 -8.69
C GLU A 11 -22.60 -1.22 -9.41
N VAL A 12 -21.43 -1.04 -8.83
CA VAL A 12 -20.27 -0.38 -9.48
C VAL A 12 -19.13 -1.38 -9.53
N GLN A 13 -18.59 -1.60 -10.72
CA GLN A 13 -17.45 -2.48 -10.93
C GLN A 13 -16.13 -1.69 -10.89
N LEU A 14 -15.08 -2.33 -10.40
CA LEU A 14 -13.72 -1.82 -10.45
C LEU A 14 -12.86 -2.71 -11.35
N LEU A 15 -12.14 -2.06 -12.27
CA LEU A 15 -11.07 -2.66 -13.07
C LEU A 15 -9.73 -2.14 -12.57
N ASP A 16 -8.89 -3.05 -12.09
CA ASP A 16 -7.52 -2.70 -11.71
C ASP A 16 -6.57 -2.79 -12.90
N THR A 17 -5.80 -1.73 -13.12
CA THR A 17 -4.76 -1.67 -14.16
C THR A 17 -3.35 -1.45 -13.55
N THR A 18 -3.15 -1.79 -12.28
CA THR A 18 -1.85 -1.68 -11.59
C THR A 18 -0.76 -2.47 -12.32
N LEU A 19 -1.09 -3.67 -12.82
CA LEU A 19 -0.16 -4.55 -13.52
C LEU A 19 0.14 -4.14 -14.97
N ARG A 20 -0.58 -3.15 -15.50
CA ARG A 20 -0.35 -2.62 -16.85
C ARG A 20 0.01 -1.14 -16.82
N ASP A 21 -0.94 -0.24 -16.47
CA ASP A 21 -0.73 1.20 -16.44
C ASP A 21 0.15 1.60 -15.25
N GLY A 22 -0.09 0.97 -14.12
CA GLY A 22 0.73 1.16 -12.91
C GLY A 22 2.20 0.83 -13.14
N GLU A 23 2.49 -0.25 -13.87
CA GLU A 23 3.86 -0.66 -14.21
C GLU A 23 4.54 0.30 -15.21
N GLN A 24 3.79 1.16 -15.91
CA GLN A 24 4.36 2.20 -16.77
C GLN A 24 4.95 3.39 -16.00
N MET A 25 4.79 3.41 -14.67
CA MET A 25 5.45 4.40 -13.82
C MET A 25 6.98 4.31 -13.97
N PRO A 26 7.69 5.42 -14.23
CA PRO A 26 9.14 5.41 -14.33
C PRO A 26 9.81 4.82 -13.09
N GLY A 27 10.63 3.78 -13.28
CA GLY A 27 11.34 3.09 -12.21
C GLY A 27 10.62 1.84 -11.66
N VAL A 28 9.41 1.55 -12.09
CA VAL A 28 8.68 0.33 -11.75
C VAL A 28 8.91 -0.73 -12.83
N SER A 29 9.15 -1.97 -12.41
CA SER A 29 9.23 -3.15 -13.27
C SER A 29 8.94 -4.38 -12.44
N LEU A 30 7.88 -5.09 -12.75
CA LEU A 30 7.41 -6.25 -12.00
C LEU A 30 7.91 -7.55 -12.64
N THR A 31 8.38 -8.45 -11.82
CA THR A 31 8.65 -9.84 -12.25
C THR A 31 7.33 -10.60 -12.44
N PRO A 32 7.32 -11.71 -13.21
CA PRO A 32 6.11 -12.54 -13.31
C PRO A 32 5.58 -13.07 -11.97
N ALA A 33 6.44 -13.29 -10.98
CA ALA A 33 6.02 -13.71 -9.65
C ALA A 33 5.33 -12.57 -8.89
N GLU A 34 5.89 -11.38 -8.89
CA GLU A 34 5.28 -10.19 -8.28
C GLU A 34 3.93 -9.84 -8.91
N LYS A 35 3.79 -9.96 -10.26
CA LYS A 35 2.48 -9.78 -10.90
C LYS A 35 1.43 -10.77 -10.41
N VAL A 36 1.80 -12.04 -10.23
CA VAL A 36 0.89 -13.06 -9.68
C VAL A 36 0.53 -12.74 -8.23
N ASP A 37 1.49 -12.35 -7.41
CA ASP A 37 1.24 -12.04 -6.00
C ASP A 37 0.32 -10.82 -5.84
N VAL A 38 0.51 -9.76 -6.63
CA VAL A 38 -0.40 -8.61 -6.68
C VAL A 38 -1.78 -9.02 -7.19
N ALA A 39 -1.86 -9.83 -8.26
CA ALA A 39 -3.13 -10.30 -8.80
C ALA A 39 -3.94 -11.13 -7.79
N ARG A 40 -3.28 -11.97 -6.98
CA ARG A 40 -3.92 -12.73 -5.89
C ARG A 40 -4.54 -11.83 -4.83
N GLU A 41 -3.84 -10.75 -4.45
CA GLU A 41 -4.39 -9.79 -3.48
C GLU A 41 -5.52 -8.96 -4.08
N LEU A 42 -5.49 -8.63 -5.39
CA LEU A 42 -6.57 -7.96 -6.11
C LEU A 42 -7.84 -8.84 -6.14
N ASP A 43 -7.70 -10.09 -6.54
CA ASP A 43 -8.80 -11.05 -6.57
C ASP A 43 -9.37 -11.30 -5.16
N ALA A 44 -8.50 -11.51 -4.16
CA ALA A 44 -8.91 -11.68 -2.77
C ALA A 44 -9.60 -10.44 -2.18
N ALA A 45 -9.32 -9.24 -2.68
CA ALA A 45 -10.04 -8.02 -2.33
C ALA A 45 -11.38 -7.89 -3.05
N GLY A 46 -11.70 -8.80 -3.98
CA GLY A 46 -12.95 -8.78 -4.75
C GLY A 46 -12.93 -7.82 -5.93
N MET A 47 -11.75 -7.58 -6.52
CA MET A 47 -11.64 -6.79 -7.75
C MET A 47 -12.40 -7.51 -8.88
N HIS A 48 -13.20 -6.78 -9.65
CA HIS A 48 -14.06 -7.39 -10.68
C HIS A 48 -13.30 -7.75 -11.94
N LEU A 49 -12.37 -6.87 -12.35
CA LEU A 49 -11.53 -7.09 -13.53
C LEU A 49 -10.08 -6.73 -13.19
N ILE A 50 -9.13 -7.49 -13.74
CA ILE A 50 -7.69 -7.29 -13.57
C ILE A 50 -7.04 -7.20 -14.95
N GLU A 51 -6.50 -6.05 -15.31
CA GLU A 51 -5.70 -5.88 -16.53
C GLU A 51 -4.26 -6.32 -16.26
N ALA A 52 -3.95 -7.58 -16.60
CA ALA A 52 -2.72 -8.26 -16.22
C ALA A 52 -1.44 -7.73 -16.89
N GLY A 53 -1.59 -6.95 -17.96
CA GLY A 53 -0.47 -6.37 -18.69
C GLY A 53 -0.78 -6.11 -20.16
N SER A 54 0.28 -5.86 -20.95
CA SER A 54 0.19 -5.63 -22.39
C SER A 54 0.95 -6.73 -23.16
N ALA A 55 0.23 -7.71 -23.70
CA ALA A 55 0.79 -8.87 -24.39
C ALA A 55 1.69 -8.52 -25.58
N CYS A 56 1.55 -7.31 -26.14
CA CYS A 56 2.37 -6.84 -27.25
C CYS A 56 3.78 -6.38 -26.87
N THR A 57 4.05 -6.17 -25.57
CA THR A 57 5.31 -5.57 -25.08
C THR A 57 6.52 -6.47 -25.28
N SER A 58 6.48 -7.69 -24.73
CA SER A 58 7.60 -8.63 -24.78
C SER A 58 7.16 -10.09 -24.54
N GLU A 59 8.06 -11.05 -24.74
CA GLU A 59 7.79 -12.46 -24.36
C GLU A 59 7.72 -12.64 -22.84
N GLY A 60 8.55 -11.90 -22.08
CA GLY A 60 8.50 -11.92 -20.63
C GLY A 60 7.16 -11.43 -20.09
N GLU A 61 6.60 -10.39 -20.71
CA GLU A 61 5.28 -9.86 -20.37
C GLU A 61 4.18 -10.88 -20.69
N ARG A 62 4.23 -11.53 -21.87
CA ARG A 62 3.29 -12.63 -22.21
C ARG A 62 3.35 -13.79 -21.21
N GLU A 63 4.56 -14.15 -20.77
CA GLU A 63 4.71 -15.18 -19.74
C GLU A 63 4.08 -14.76 -18.40
N ALA A 64 4.24 -13.51 -18.00
CA ALA A 64 3.60 -12.99 -16.79
C ALA A 64 2.07 -13.00 -16.90
N ILE A 65 1.53 -12.53 -18.04
CA ILE A 65 0.09 -12.54 -18.29
C ILE A 65 -0.49 -13.95 -18.27
N ARG A 66 0.19 -14.93 -18.91
CA ARG A 66 -0.22 -16.36 -18.85
C ARG A 66 -0.30 -16.87 -17.43
N ARG A 67 0.70 -16.58 -16.60
CA ARG A 67 0.70 -17.01 -15.20
C ARG A 67 -0.46 -16.42 -14.41
N VAL A 68 -0.76 -15.14 -14.63
CA VAL A 68 -1.92 -14.48 -14.00
C VAL A 68 -3.22 -15.11 -14.49
N ALA A 69 -3.37 -15.34 -15.80
CA ALA A 69 -4.55 -15.97 -16.38
C ALA A 69 -4.77 -17.42 -15.93
N ASP A 70 -3.68 -18.17 -15.67
CA ASP A 70 -3.72 -19.58 -15.25
C ASP A 70 -4.10 -19.76 -13.75
N GLU A 71 -4.14 -18.69 -12.93
CA GLU A 71 -4.46 -18.79 -11.50
C GLU A 71 -5.93 -19.16 -11.23
N GLY A 72 -6.84 -18.88 -12.17
CA GLY A 72 -8.26 -19.23 -12.05
C GLY A 72 -9.00 -18.35 -11.05
N PHE A 73 -8.78 -17.05 -11.11
CA PHE A 73 -9.41 -16.02 -10.30
C PHE A 73 -10.93 -15.94 -10.54
N ASP A 74 -11.66 -15.39 -9.57
CA ASP A 74 -13.05 -14.97 -9.74
C ASP A 74 -13.15 -13.69 -10.59
N ALA A 75 -12.11 -12.85 -10.57
CA ALA A 75 -11.98 -11.66 -11.40
C ALA A 75 -11.78 -12.01 -12.88
N THR A 76 -12.38 -11.24 -13.78
CA THR A 76 -12.12 -11.33 -15.22
C THR A 76 -10.71 -10.81 -15.54
N VAL A 77 -9.83 -11.66 -16.06
CA VAL A 77 -8.46 -11.29 -16.42
C VAL A 77 -8.42 -10.78 -17.85
N THR A 78 -7.95 -9.54 -18.02
CA THR A 78 -7.86 -8.90 -19.33
C THR A 78 -6.42 -8.55 -19.71
N SER A 79 -6.19 -8.29 -21.00
CA SER A 79 -4.94 -7.76 -21.52
C SER A 79 -5.18 -6.52 -22.35
N PHE A 80 -4.32 -5.52 -22.19
CA PHE A 80 -4.29 -4.35 -23.06
C PHE A 80 -3.93 -4.74 -24.48
N ALA A 81 -4.70 -4.26 -25.47
CA ALA A 81 -4.46 -4.44 -26.90
C ALA A 81 -4.62 -3.11 -27.64
N ARG A 82 -3.63 -2.76 -28.48
CA ARG A 82 -3.78 -1.62 -29.40
C ARG A 82 -4.68 -2.02 -30.57
N GLY A 83 -5.19 -1.05 -31.30
CA GLY A 83 -6.02 -1.26 -32.48
C GLY A 83 -5.30 -1.99 -33.63
N VAL A 84 -4.68 -3.12 -33.37
CA VAL A 84 -3.99 -3.98 -34.36
C VAL A 84 -4.22 -5.46 -34.06
N LYS A 85 -4.56 -6.24 -35.08
CA LYS A 85 -4.90 -7.66 -34.98
C LYS A 85 -3.86 -8.48 -34.22
N ARG A 86 -2.58 -8.22 -34.44
CA ARG A 86 -1.49 -8.94 -33.78
C ARG A 86 -1.54 -8.84 -32.26
N ASP A 87 -2.00 -7.72 -31.70
CA ASP A 87 -2.09 -7.54 -30.25
C ASP A 87 -3.22 -8.40 -29.67
N VAL A 88 -4.34 -8.53 -30.42
CA VAL A 88 -5.44 -9.45 -30.07
C VAL A 88 -4.96 -10.91 -30.14
N ASP A 89 -4.20 -11.28 -31.20
CA ASP A 89 -3.62 -12.62 -31.32
C ASP A 89 -2.70 -12.95 -30.12
N HIS A 90 -1.88 -12.01 -29.67
CA HIS A 90 -1.01 -12.19 -28.50
C HIS A 90 -1.80 -12.33 -27.18
N ALA A 91 -2.89 -11.61 -27.01
CA ALA A 91 -3.76 -11.75 -25.86
C ALA A 91 -4.45 -13.13 -25.84
N LEU A 92 -4.94 -13.60 -26.98
CA LEU A 92 -5.48 -14.95 -27.15
C LEU A 92 -4.44 -16.03 -26.78
N ASP A 93 -3.19 -15.88 -27.24
CA ASP A 93 -2.10 -16.79 -26.93
C ASP A 93 -1.74 -16.81 -25.43
N CYS A 94 -2.10 -15.77 -24.70
CA CYS A 94 -1.91 -15.68 -23.24
C CYS A 94 -3.04 -16.34 -22.44
N GLY A 95 -4.17 -16.68 -23.06
CA GLY A 95 -5.29 -17.34 -22.39
C GLY A 95 -6.12 -16.43 -21.47
N VAL A 96 -6.09 -15.11 -21.69
CA VAL A 96 -6.92 -14.16 -20.93
C VAL A 96 -8.41 -14.28 -21.28
N ASP A 97 -9.28 -13.87 -20.37
CA ASP A 97 -10.73 -13.89 -20.57
C ASP A 97 -11.20 -12.78 -21.52
N GLY A 98 -10.45 -11.67 -21.59
CA GLY A 98 -10.85 -10.52 -22.36
C GLY A 98 -9.70 -9.58 -22.78
N ILE A 99 -10.06 -8.57 -23.54
CA ILE A 99 -9.14 -7.50 -23.95
C ILE A 99 -9.72 -6.12 -23.70
N ASN A 100 -8.84 -5.20 -23.36
CA ASN A 100 -9.06 -3.76 -23.37
C ASN A 100 -8.48 -3.20 -24.67
N LEU A 101 -9.34 -3.02 -25.68
CA LEU A 101 -8.96 -2.59 -27.02
C LEU A 101 -8.88 -1.06 -27.09
N VAL A 102 -7.67 -0.52 -27.12
CA VAL A 102 -7.42 0.92 -27.13
C VAL A 102 -7.37 1.47 -28.55
N VAL A 103 -8.21 2.46 -28.80
CA VAL A 103 -8.35 3.11 -30.12
C VAL A 103 -8.25 4.63 -29.98
N PRO A 104 -7.61 5.35 -30.94
CA PRO A 104 -7.42 6.79 -30.87
C PRO A 104 -8.74 7.53 -31.06
N ALA A 105 -9.12 8.37 -30.08
CA ALA A 105 -10.39 9.11 -30.11
C ALA A 105 -10.21 10.60 -30.42
N SER A 106 -9.05 11.21 -30.20
CA SER A 106 -8.81 12.61 -30.59
C SER A 106 -8.16 12.73 -31.97
N ASP A 107 -8.43 13.81 -32.68
CA ASP A 107 -7.79 14.09 -33.98
C ASP A 107 -6.27 14.07 -33.89
N LYS A 108 -5.72 14.58 -32.78
CA LYS A 108 -4.29 14.55 -32.54
C LYS A 108 -3.73 13.10 -32.51
N HIS A 109 -4.44 12.18 -31.89
CA HIS A 109 -4.03 10.78 -31.84
C HIS A 109 -4.29 10.06 -33.16
N VAL A 110 -5.42 10.32 -33.80
CA VAL A 110 -5.77 9.77 -35.14
C VAL A 110 -4.73 10.16 -36.17
N GLU A 111 -4.47 11.49 -36.34
CA GLU A 111 -3.62 12.01 -37.41
C GLU A 111 -2.12 11.87 -37.09
N THR A 112 -1.70 12.23 -35.86
CA THR A 112 -0.28 12.36 -35.54
C THR A 112 0.31 11.06 -34.97
N LYS A 113 -0.41 10.34 -34.07
CA LYS A 113 0.08 9.12 -33.43
C LYS A 113 -0.03 7.93 -34.40
N VAL A 114 -1.18 7.75 -35.04
CA VAL A 114 -1.45 6.58 -35.90
C VAL A 114 -1.34 6.89 -37.39
N GLY A 115 -1.40 8.14 -37.80
CA GLY A 115 -1.33 8.55 -39.22
C GLY A 115 -2.51 8.03 -40.04
N SER A 116 -3.73 8.07 -39.46
CA SER A 116 -4.94 7.49 -40.01
C SER A 116 -6.04 8.54 -40.19
N THR A 117 -7.25 8.11 -40.53
CA THR A 117 -8.46 8.92 -40.56
C THR A 117 -9.48 8.40 -39.56
N ARG A 118 -10.44 9.24 -39.15
CA ARG A 118 -11.53 8.85 -38.25
C ARG A 118 -12.31 7.65 -38.78
N GLU A 119 -12.57 7.62 -40.10
CA GLU A 119 -13.29 6.54 -40.78
C GLU A 119 -12.52 5.21 -40.68
N ALA A 120 -11.23 5.21 -41.00
CA ALA A 120 -10.40 4.02 -40.98
C ALA A 120 -10.22 3.48 -39.54
N VAL A 121 -10.19 4.37 -38.53
CA VAL A 121 -10.14 3.93 -37.09
C VAL A 121 -11.45 3.22 -36.73
N VAL A 122 -12.61 3.76 -37.12
CA VAL A 122 -13.91 3.12 -36.87
C VAL A 122 -13.98 1.75 -37.56
N GLU A 123 -13.61 1.65 -38.85
CA GLU A 123 -13.60 0.38 -39.59
C GLU A 123 -12.71 -0.65 -38.93
N THR A 124 -11.48 -0.26 -38.56
CA THR A 124 -10.54 -1.15 -37.86
C THR A 124 -11.08 -1.58 -36.50
N THR A 125 -11.73 -0.69 -35.74
CA THR A 125 -12.32 -1.01 -34.45
C THR A 125 -13.40 -2.08 -34.61
N VAL A 126 -14.32 -1.92 -35.56
CA VAL A 126 -15.36 -2.93 -35.84
C VAL A 126 -14.76 -4.26 -36.19
N GLU A 127 -13.80 -4.32 -37.13
CA GLU A 127 -13.13 -5.56 -37.54
C GLU A 127 -12.45 -6.29 -36.37
N LEU A 128 -11.79 -5.53 -35.47
CA LEU A 128 -11.08 -6.12 -34.34
C LEU A 128 -12.02 -6.58 -33.23
N VAL A 129 -13.10 -5.87 -32.97
CA VAL A 129 -14.13 -6.30 -32.02
C VAL A 129 -14.79 -7.59 -32.52
N GLU A 130 -15.26 -7.61 -33.76
CA GLU A 130 -15.84 -8.84 -34.36
C GLU A 130 -14.86 -10.01 -34.28
N TYR A 131 -13.59 -9.78 -34.64
CA TYR A 131 -12.55 -10.80 -34.56
C TYR A 131 -12.35 -11.33 -33.13
N ALA A 132 -12.26 -10.46 -32.14
CA ALA A 132 -12.08 -10.84 -30.73
C ALA A 132 -13.29 -11.62 -30.19
N LYS A 133 -14.51 -11.17 -30.54
CA LYS A 133 -15.78 -11.83 -30.16
C LYS A 133 -15.92 -13.20 -30.82
N ASP A 134 -15.52 -13.36 -32.06
CA ASP A 134 -15.51 -14.66 -32.77
C ASP A 134 -14.59 -15.68 -32.08
N HIS A 135 -13.58 -15.20 -31.33
CA HIS A 135 -12.66 -16.04 -30.54
C HIS A 135 -13.10 -16.17 -29.06
N GLY A 136 -14.26 -15.64 -28.69
CA GLY A 136 -14.87 -15.80 -27.36
C GLY A 136 -14.35 -14.87 -26.28
N LEU A 137 -13.59 -13.83 -26.64
CA LEU A 137 -13.10 -12.84 -25.67
C LEU A 137 -14.22 -11.89 -25.20
N TRP A 138 -14.16 -11.49 -23.95
CA TRP A 138 -14.79 -10.28 -23.47
C TRP A 138 -14.04 -9.07 -24.04
N VAL A 139 -14.75 -8.04 -24.51
CA VAL A 139 -14.13 -6.91 -25.21
C VAL A 139 -14.63 -5.59 -24.66
N GLU A 140 -13.70 -4.76 -24.19
CA GLU A 140 -13.95 -3.37 -23.89
C GLU A 140 -13.20 -2.47 -24.88
N VAL A 141 -13.89 -1.47 -25.47
CA VAL A 141 -13.28 -0.51 -26.39
C VAL A 141 -12.99 0.79 -25.65
N LEU A 142 -11.70 1.16 -25.57
CA LEU A 142 -11.21 2.34 -24.86
C LEU A 142 -10.93 3.48 -25.83
N GLY A 143 -11.64 4.60 -25.67
CA GLY A 143 -11.43 5.81 -26.47
C GLY A 143 -10.25 6.64 -25.94
N GLU A 144 -9.03 6.35 -26.41
CA GLU A 144 -7.80 7.05 -25.97
C GLU A 144 -7.86 8.54 -26.29
N ASP A 145 -7.55 9.38 -25.28
CA ASP A 145 -7.61 10.84 -25.35
C ASP A 145 -9.06 11.38 -25.54
N GLY A 146 -10.00 10.66 -24.96
CA GLY A 146 -11.44 10.96 -25.03
C GLY A 146 -11.82 12.30 -24.44
N SER A 147 -11.09 12.78 -23.41
CA SER A 147 -11.33 14.09 -22.79
C SER A 147 -11.16 15.27 -23.76
N ARG A 148 -10.27 15.10 -24.77
CA ARG A 148 -9.97 16.10 -25.80
C ARG A 148 -10.56 15.77 -27.18
N ALA A 149 -11.33 14.68 -27.27
CA ALA A 149 -11.97 14.25 -28.48
C ALA A 149 -13.14 15.16 -28.89
N ASP A 150 -13.41 15.18 -30.19
CA ASP A 150 -14.70 15.64 -30.73
C ASP A 150 -15.79 14.65 -30.26
N LEU A 151 -16.83 15.15 -29.58
CA LEU A 151 -17.83 14.30 -28.96
C LEU A 151 -18.63 13.45 -29.95
N ASP A 152 -18.98 14.02 -31.09
CA ASP A 152 -19.78 13.31 -32.12
C ASP A 152 -18.94 12.18 -32.74
N TYR A 153 -17.63 12.39 -32.88
CA TYR A 153 -16.72 11.34 -33.30
C TYR A 153 -16.52 10.27 -32.26
N LEU A 154 -16.28 10.64 -31.01
CA LEU A 154 -16.10 9.69 -29.88
C LEU A 154 -17.33 8.78 -29.74
N GLU A 155 -18.53 9.38 -29.77
CA GLU A 155 -19.80 8.66 -29.69
C GLU A 155 -19.97 7.68 -30.89
N ARG A 156 -19.66 8.12 -32.10
CA ARG A 156 -19.68 7.27 -33.29
C ARG A 156 -18.69 6.12 -33.23
N LEU A 157 -17.46 6.39 -32.76
CA LEU A 157 -16.39 5.40 -32.65
C LEU A 157 -16.74 4.29 -31.63
N LEU A 158 -17.11 4.70 -30.43
CA LEU A 158 -17.41 3.77 -29.34
C LEU A 158 -18.75 3.05 -29.57
N GLY A 159 -19.75 3.76 -30.15
CA GLY A 159 -21.01 3.15 -30.55
C GLY A 159 -20.84 2.09 -31.64
N ALA A 160 -19.97 2.31 -32.62
CA ALA A 160 -19.64 1.28 -33.61
C ALA A 160 -18.96 0.05 -32.98
N GLY A 161 -18.17 0.23 -31.94
CA GLY A 161 -17.62 -0.88 -31.15
C GLY A 161 -18.71 -1.71 -30.46
N LEU A 162 -19.69 -1.07 -29.83
CA LEU A 162 -20.84 -1.76 -29.23
C LEU A 162 -21.69 -2.48 -30.29
N ASP A 163 -21.98 -1.83 -31.42
CA ASP A 163 -22.72 -2.43 -32.52
C ASP A 163 -22.01 -3.67 -33.11
N ALA A 164 -20.67 -3.70 -33.06
CA ALA A 164 -19.85 -4.84 -33.46
C ALA A 164 -19.80 -5.96 -32.40
N GLY A 165 -20.39 -5.75 -31.21
CA GLY A 165 -20.51 -6.73 -30.16
C GLY A 165 -19.57 -6.56 -28.96
N ALA A 166 -18.91 -5.40 -28.80
CA ALA A 166 -18.16 -5.11 -27.58
C ALA A 166 -19.09 -5.15 -26.36
N ASP A 167 -18.57 -5.65 -25.25
CA ASP A 167 -19.33 -5.79 -24.00
C ASP A 167 -19.42 -4.46 -23.25
N ARG A 168 -18.45 -3.56 -23.45
CA ARG A 168 -18.34 -2.26 -22.78
C ARG A 168 -17.54 -1.26 -23.60
N ILE A 169 -17.77 0.01 -23.34
CA ILE A 169 -16.96 1.13 -23.85
C ILE A 169 -16.38 1.95 -22.71
N CYS A 170 -15.23 2.57 -22.94
CA CYS A 170 -14.52 3.34 -21.92
C CYS A 170 -14.20 4.75 -22.37
N TYR A 171 -14.55 5.72 -21.54
CA TYR A 171 -14.06 7.09 -21.61
C TYR A 171 -12.67 7.17 -20.98
N CYS A 172 -11.64 7.62 -21.73
CA CYS A 172 -10.30 7.78 -21.20
C CYS A 172 -9.89 9.27 -21.14
N ASP A 173 -9.66 9.76 -19.93
CA ASP A 173 -8.94 11.02 -19.70
C ASP A 173 -7.43 10.75 -19.62
N THR A 174 -6.86 10.42 -20.78
CA THR A 174 -5.48 9.94 -20.93
C THR A 174 -4.41 10.90 -20.37
N VAL A 175 -4.70 12.18 -20.35
CA VAL A 175 -3.75 13.22 -19.90
C VAL A 175 -4.16 13.90 -18.59
N GLY A 176 -5.22 13.41 -17.94
CA GLY A 176 -5.70 13.94 -16.66
C GLY A 176 -6.09 15.42 -16.74
N ALA A 177 -6.64 15.87 -17.88
CA ALA A 177 -6.95 17.28 -18.13
C ALA A 177 -8.43 17.63 -17.99
N ALA A 178 -9.31 16.63 -17.81
CA ALA A 178 -10.73 16.86 -17.63
C ALA A 178 -11.05 17.34 -16.22
N ASP A 179 -12.07 18.19 -16.13
CA ASP A 179 -12.74 18.49 -14.88
C ASP A 179 -14.03 17.65 -14.73
N PRO A 180 -14.66 17.66 -13.54
CA PRO A 180 -15.88 16.88 -13.31
C PRO A 180 -17.06 17.25 -14.23
N GLU A 181 -17.16 18.49 -14.67
CA GLU A 181 -18.24 18.94 -15.59
C GLU A 181 -18.04 18.32 -16.99
N ARG A 182 -16.80 18.37 -17.51
CA ARG A 182 -16.45 17.75 -18.79
C ARG A 182 -16.60 16.22 -18.73
N THR A 183 -16.16 15.59 -17.66
CA THR A 183 -16.32 14.14 -17.47
C THR A 183 -17.80 13.75 -17.47
N ALA A 184 -18.64 14.46 -16.72
CA ALA A 184 -20.07 14.19 -16.70
C ALA A 184 -20.74 14.41 -18.07
N GLU A 185 -20.34 15.45 -18.81
CA GLU A 185 -20.85 15.71 -20.16
C GLU A 185 -20.56 14.55 -21.12
N VAL A 186 -19.30 14.10 -21.16
CA VAL A 186 -18.87 13.03 -22.08
C VAL A 186 -19.51 11.70 -21.68
N VAL A 187 -19.39 11.32 -20.40
CA VAL A 187 -19.91 10.04 -19.91
C VAL A 187 -21.42 9.94 -20.07
N SER A 188 -22.17 11.03 -19.84
CA SER A 188 -23.64 11.03 -20.04
C SER A 188 -24.04 10.66 -21.46
N ARG A 189 -23.27 11.11 -22.49
CA ARG A 189 -23.54 10.75 -23.88
C ARG A 189 -23.17 9.30 -24.19
N LEU A 190 -22.08 8.80 -23.62
CA LEU A 190 -21.64 7.42 -23.83
C LEU A 190 -22.55 6.41 -23.12
N ALA A 191 -23.01 6.72 -21.92
CA ALA A 191 -23.92 5.87 -21.15
C ALA A 191 -25.30 5.68 -21.82
N ASP A 192 -25.72 6.63 -22.66
CA ASP A 192 -26.92 6.49 -23.50
C ASP A 192 -26.75 5.41 -24.60
N LEU A 193 -25.51 5.02 -24.92
CA LEU A 193 -25.21 3.96 -25.91
C LEU A 193 -25.20 2.56 -25.30
N GLY A 194 -24.69 2.40 -24.07
CA GLY A 194 -24.56 1.10 -23.41
C GLY A 194 -23.63 1.12 -22.19
N PRO A 195 -23.21 -0.05 -21.70
CA PRO A 195 -22.31 -0.18 -20.55
C PRO A 195 -21.05 0.66 -20.73
N THR A 196 -20.78 1.52 -19.77
CA THR A 196 -19.72 2.54 -19.89
C THR A 196 -18.83 2.58 -18.66
N SER A 197 -17.54 2.49 -18.89
CA SER A 197 -16.51 2.71 -17.88
C SER A 197 -15.81 4.07 -18.07
N LEU A 198 -15.03 4.43 -17.06
CA LEU A 198 -14.15 5.58 -17.14
C LEU A 198 -12.76 5.25 -16.60
N HIS A 199 -11.74 5.73 -17.31
CA HIS A 199 -10.34 5.64 -16.98
C HIS A 199 -9.76 7.04 -16.85
N THR A 200 -9.35 7.45 -15.65
CA THR A 200 -8.93 8.82 -15.36
C THR A 200 -7.54 8.87 -14.76
N HIS A 201 -6.68 9.73 -15.33
CA HIS A 201 -5.42 10.12 -14.71
C HIS A 201 -5.61 11.26 -13.72
N ASP A 202 -4.64 11.47 -12.83
CA ASP A 202 -4.75 12.40 -11.70
C ASP A 202 -3.82 13.64 -11.82
N ASP A 203 -3.45 14.03 -13.05
CA ASP A 203 -2.51 15.13 -13.30
C ASP A 203 -2.96 16.47 -12.72
N LEU A 204 -4.26 16.69 -12.58
CA LEU A 204 -4.83 17.88 -11.93
C LEU A 204 -5.30 17.64 -10.49
N GLY A 205 -5.10 16.43 -9.91
CA GLY A 205 -5.61 16.06 -8.60
C GLY A 205 -7.15 15.95 -8.56
N LEU A 206 -7.79 15.61 -9.68
CA LEU A 206 -9.24 15.55 -9.83
C LEU A 206 -9.75 14.12 -10.07
N GLY A 207 -8.89 13.11 -10.03
CA GLY A 207 -9.21 11.73 -10.38
C GLY A 207 -10.46 11.21 -9.68
N VAL A 208 -10.53 11.22 -8.36
CA VAL A 208 -11.70 10.78 -7.58
C VAL A 208 -12.93 11.63 -7.88
N ALA A 209 -12.78 12.95 -8.04
CA ALA A 209 -13.89 13.83 -8.36
C ALA A 209 -14.47 13.54 -9.75
N ASN A 210 -13.61 13.26 -10.74
CA ASN A 210 -14.01 12.86 -12.08
C ASN A 210 -14.73 11.51 -12.07
N VAL A 211 -14.26 10.54 -11.28
CA VAL A 211 -14.95 9.26 -11.08
C VAL A 211 -16.37 9.48 -10.55
N HIS A 212 -16.54 10.26 -9.50
CA HIS A 212 -17.88 10.58 -8.97
C HIS A 212 -18.78 11.24 -10.00
N ALA A 213 -18.23 12.18 -10.80
CA ALA A 213 -18.98 12.86 -11.85
C ALA A 213 -19.40 11.88 -12.96
N GLY A 214 -18.52 10.97 -13.38
CA GLY A 214 -18.78 9.95 -14.39
C GLY A 214 -19.83 8.92 -13.94
N LEU A 215 -19.71 8.39 -12.72
CA LEU A 215 -20.69 7.47 -12.15
C LEU A 215 -22.07 8.14 -12.03
N THR A 216 -22.13 9.39 -11.56
CA THR A 216 -23.39 10.15 -11.52
C THR A 216 -23.98 10.40 -12.92
N ALA A 217 -23.14 10.41 -13.95
CA ALA A 217 -23.54 10.61 -15.34
C ALA A 217 -23.95 9.31 -16.06
N GLY A 218 -23.81 8.15 -15.40
CA GLY A 218 -24.29 6.86 -15.91
C GLY A 218 -23.21 5.82 -16.21
N ALA A 219 -21.93 6.07 -15.90
CA ALA A 219 -20.93 5.00 -15.91
C ALA A 219 -21.23 3.97 -14.82
N ASP A 220 -20.83 2.72 -15.05
CA ASP A 220 -21.02 1.59 -14.15
C ASP A 220 -19.69 0.95 -13.71
N THR A 221 -18.57 1.31 -14.34
CA THR A 221 -17.26 0.73 -14.07
C THR A 221 -16.18 1.81 -14.00
N VAL A 222 -15.24 1.63 -13.10
CA VAL A 222 -14.10 2.54 -12.89
C VAL A 222 -12.81 1.78 -13.10
N HIS A 223 -11.93 2.32 -13.96
CA HIS A 223 -10.54 1.90 -14.08
C HIS A 223 -9.65 2.75 -13.18
N GLY A 224 -8.70 2.13 -12.54
CA GLY A 224 -7.70 2.82 -11.74
C GLY A 224 -6.59 1.88 -11.32
N THR A 225 -5.72 2.36 -10.46
CA THR A 225 -4.63 1.56 -9.92
C THR A 225 -4.62 1.64 -8.40
N VAL A 226 -4.10 0.61 -7.75
CA VAL A 226 -3.84 0.66 -6.32
C VAL A 226 -2.78 1.73 -6.05
N MET A 227 -2.99 2.54 -5.02
CA MET A 227 -2.16 3.71 -4.66
C MET A 227 -2.13 4.84 -5.70
N GLY A 228 -2.84 4.69 -6.80
CA GLY A 228 -2.80 5.63 -7.91
C GLY A 228 -1.49 5.59 -8.71
N VAL A 229 -0.72 4.49 -8.67
CA VAL A 229 0.53 4.37 -9.42
C VAL A 229 0.29 4.47 -10.93
N GLY A 230 1.28 4.95 -11.68
CA GLY A 230 1.20 5.11 -13.14
C GLY A 230 2.11 6.20 -13.67
N GLU A 231 2.01 6.46 -14.98
CA GLU A 231 2.79 7.54 -15.60
C GLU A 231 2.42 8.93 -15.06
N ARG A 232 3.39 9.83 -15.03
CA ARG A 232 3.24 11.24 -14.61
C ARG A 232 2.76 11.35 -13.16
N ALA A 233 1.51 11.86 -12.95
CA ALA A 233 0.89 11.94 -11.62
C ALA A 233 0.13 10.66 -11.22
N GLY A 234 0.07 9.67 -12.13
CA GLY A 234 -0.60 8.40 -11.92
C GLY A 234 -2.07 8.38 -12.30
N ASN A 235 -2.74 7.31 -11.92
CA ASN A 235 -4.15 7.06 -12.12
C ASN A 235 -4.98 7.46 -10.89
N VAL A 236 -6.30 7.43 -11.01
CA VAL A 236 -7.14 7.47 -9.82
C VAL A 236 -6.85 6.27 -8.93
N ALA A 237 -6.75 6.52 -7.62
CA ALA A 237 -6.46 5.50 -6.63
C ALA A 237 -7.73 4.70 -6.28
N LEU A 238 -7.72 3.40 -6.56
CA LEU A 238 -8.91 2.54 -6.37
C LEU A 238 -9.34 2.41 -4.92
N GLU A 239 -8.40 2.39 -3.97
CA GLU A 239 -8.72 2.37 -2.55
C GLU A 239 -9.48 3.63 -2.10
N GLU A 240 -9.15 4.78 -2.66
CA GLU A 240 -9.85 6.04 -2.37
C GLU A 240 -11.25 6.04 -2.98
N VAL A 241 -11.40 5.54 -4.20
CA VAL A 241 -12.69 5.37 -4.87
C VAL A 241 -13.59 4.43 -4.09
N ALA A 242 -13.10 3.24 -3.74
CA ALA A 242 -13.88 2.23 -3.02
C ALA A 242 -14.40 2.74 -1.67
N VAL A 243 -13.53 3.38 -0.88
CA VAL A 243 -13.92 3.96 0.40
C VAL A 243 -14.90 5.12 0.24
N ALA A 244 -14.67 6.00 -0.75
CA ALA A 244 -15.57 7.13 -1.02
C ALA A 244 -16.98 6.66 -1.42
N LEU A 245 -17.07 5.63 -2.25
CA LEU A 245 -18.36 5.04 -2.68
C LEU A 245 -19.09 4.39 -1.49
N ALA A 246 -18.40 3.56 -0.72
CA ALA A 246 -18.99 2.88 0.43
C ALA A 246 -19.46 3.88 1.51
N ARG A 247 -18.67 4.92 1.80
CA ARG A 247 -18.97 5.85 2.89
C ARG A 247 -19.98 6.93 2.54
N SER A 248 -19.94 7.42 1.30
CA SER A 248 -20.79 8.54 0.89
C SER A 248 -22.10 8.11 0.27
N TYR A 249 -22.16 6.89 -0.30
CA TYR A 249 -23.29 6.45 -1.12
C TYR A 249 -23.82 5.07 -0.77
N ASP A 250 -23.18 4.38 0.19
CA ASP A 250 -23.51 2.99 0.59
C ASP A 250 -23.39 1.99 -0.57
N VAL A 251 -22.45 2.24 -1.49
CA VAL A 251 -22.16 1.39 -2.64
C VAL A 251 -20.96 0.52 -2.31
N ALA A 252 -21.18 -0.79 -2.16
CA ALA A 252 -20.11 -1.77 -1.97
C ALA A 252 -19.46 -2.11 -3.32
N THR A 253 -18.14 -2.12 -3.35
CA THR A 253 -17.37 -2.49 -4.55
C THR A 253 -16.42 -3.65 -4.29
N VAL A 254 -15.65 -3.59 -3.22
CA VAL A 254 -14.61 -4.55 -2.85
C VAL A 254 -14.60 -4.76 -1.32
N GLU A 255 -13.85 -5.76 -0.86
CA GLU A 255 -13.61 -6.02 0.57
C GLU A 255 -12.70 -4.94 1.17
N LEU A 256 -13.28 -3.90 1.75
CA LEU A 256 -12.56 -2.73 2.24
C LEU A 256 -11.47 -3.07 3.27
N GLU A 257 -11.69 -4.06 4.13
CA GLU A 257 -10.74 -4.50 5.17
C GLU A 257 -9.40 -4.99 4.58
N ARG A 258 -9.39 -5.37 3.29
CA ARG A 258 -8.18 -5.82 2.59
C ARG A 258 -7.38 -4.69 1.94
N LEU A 259 -7.92 -3.47 1.84
CA LEU A 259 -7.31 -2.38 1.09
C LEU A 259 -5.92 -2.00 1.59
N TYR A 260 -5.71 -1.95 2.91
CA TYR A 260 -4.39 -1.63 3.45
C TYR A 260 -3.34 -2.69 3.08
N ARG A 261 -3.69 -3.97 3.22
CA ARG A 261 -2.81 -5.08 2.84
C ARG A 261 -2.51 -5.04 1.34
N LEU A 262 -3.51 -4.81 0.50
CA LEU A 262 -3.35 -4.66 -0.95
C LEU A 262 -2.38 -3.50 -1.29
N CYS A 263 -2.56 -2.33 -0.68
CA CYS A 263 -1.64 -1.20 -0.86
C CYS A 263 -0.21 -1.54 -0.43
N ARG A 264 -0.02 -2.29 0.65
CA ARG A 264 1.31 -2.75 1.07
C ARG A 264 1.94 -3.69 0.07
N THR A 265 1.20 -4.69 -0.41
CA THR A 265 1.70 -5.64 -1.42
C THR A 265 2.14 -4.91 -2.68
N VAL A 266 1.34 -3.95 -3.17
CA VAL A 266 1.72 -3.15 -4.34
C VAL A 266 2.91 -2.24 -4.06
N SER A 267 3.00 -1.61 -2.87
CA SER A 267 4.16 -0.81 -2.46
C SER A 267 5.45 -1.64 -2.44
N GLU A 268 5.39 -2.84 -1.90
CA GLU A 268 6.53 -3.77 -1.82
C GLU A 268 6.95 -4.26 -3.21
N ALA A 269 6.01 -4.68 -4.05
CA ALA A 269 6.28 -5.17 -5.39
C ALA A 269 6.82 -4.08 -6.33
N THR A 270 6.27 -2.87 -6.27
CA THR A 270 6.67 -1.76 -7.14
C THR A 270 7.88 -0.97 -6.62
N GLY A 271 8.22 -1.10 -5.34
CA GLY A 271 9.21 -0.25 -4.66
C GLY A 271 8.74 1.20 -4.45
N VAL A 272 7.47 1.51 -4.74
CA VAL A 272 6.90 2.84 -4.54
C VAL A 272 6.44 2.97 -3.09
N ALA A 273 7.11 3.82 -2.32
CA ALA A 273 6.76 4.03 -0.92
C ALA A 273 5.37 4.67 -0.77
N LEU A 274 4.60 4.19 0.21
CA LEU A 274 3.34 4.80 0.61
C LEU A 274 3.60 6.18 1.24
N PRO A 275 3.09 7.29 0.66
CA PRO A 275 3.21 8.59 1.31
C PRO A 275 2.52 8.57 2.68
N PRO A 276 3.14 9.11 3.74
CA PRO A 276 2.55 9.06 5.08
C PRO A 276 1.14 9.67 5.17
N ASN A 277 0.85 10.67 4.37
CA ASN A 277 -0.45 11.37 4.31
C ASN A 277 -1.40 10.83 3.22
N LYS A 278 -1.08 9.70 2.57
CA LYS A 278 -1.96 9.08 1.58
C LYS A 278 -3.29 8.71 2.25
N ALA A 279 -4.40 9.09 1.63
CA ALA A 279 -5.71 8.71 2.14
C ALA A 279 -5.84 7.16 2.19
N VAL A 280 -6.62 6.64 3.11
CA VAL A 280 -6.87 5.21 3.35
C VAL A 280 -5.65 4.46 3.89
N CYS A 281 -4.53 4.44 3.16
CA CYS A 281 -3.40 3.53 3.42
C CYS A 281 -2.15 4.19 4.01
N GLY A 282 -2.06 5.52 4.02
CA GLY A 282 -0.89 6.23 4.57
C GLY A 282 -0.73 6.06 6.09
N ALA A 283 0.50 6.10 6.59
CA ALA A 283 0.80 5.91 8.00
C ALA A 283 0.07 6.91 8.93
N ASN A 284 -0.22 8.11 8.43
CA ASN A 284 -0.89 9.17 9.18
C ASN A 284 -2.41 9.21 8.96
N ALA A 285 -2.99 8.34 8.12
CA ALA A 285 -4.42 8.38 7.80
C ALA A 285 -5.33 8.28 9.04
N PHE A 286 -4.87 7.55 10.08
CA PHE A 286 -5.58 7.36 11.36
C PHE A 286 -4.66 7.68 12.55
N ALA A 287 -3.74 8.63 12.38
CA ALA A 287 -2.82 9.06 13.42
C ALA A 287 -3.24 10.43 13.99
N HIS A 288 -3.29 10.53 15.31
CA HIS A 288 -3.68 11.75 16.04
C HIS A 288 -2.58 12.18 17.00
N GLU A 289 -2.02 13.39 16.81
CA GLU A 289 -1.04 14.01 17.72
C GLU A 289 -1.66 15.12 18.58
N SER A 290 -2.63 15.88 18.01
CA SER A 290 -3.25 17.00 18.71
C SER A 290 -4.01 16.53 19.95
N GLY A 291 -3.65 17.06 21.12
CA GLY A 291 -4.30 16.69 22.39
C GLY A 291 -5.81 16.86 22.41
N ILE A 292 -6.38 17.83 21.66
CA ILE A 292 -7.83 18.03 21.54
C ILE A 292 -8.44 16.90 20.70
N HIS A 293 -7.80 16.56 19.57
CA HIS A 293 -8.27 15.48 18.70
C HIS A 293 -8.16 14.12 19.41
N THR A 294 -7.03 13.85 20.04
CA THR A 294 -6.82 12.61 20.80
C THR A 294 -7.85 12.44 21.92
N ASP A 295 -8.11 13.50 22.72
CA ASP A 295 -9.12 13.44 23.79
C ASP A 295 -10.54 13.20 23.23
N GLY A 296 -10.86 13.82 22.09
CA GLY A 296 -12.15 13.60 21.41
C GLY A 296 -12.27 12.20 20.85
N THR A 297 -11.27 11.73 20.12
CA THR A 297 -11.25 10.40 19.49
C THR A 297 -11.31 9.27 20.52
N LEU A 298 -10.64 9.43 21.68
CA LEU A 298 -10.71 8.47 22.79
C LEU A 298 -12.11 8.40 23.44
N LYS A 299 -12.90 9.48 23.34
CA LYS A 299 -14.29 9.52 23.83
C LYS A 299 -15.26 8.95 22.80
N ASP A 300 -15.07 9.30 21.54
CA ASP A 300 -15.86 8.86 20.41
C ASP A 300 -15.05 9.04 19.11
N GLY A 301 -14.64 7.94 18.46
CA GLY A 301 -13.85 7.96 17.23
C GLY A 301 -14.49 8.80 16.12
N THR A 302 -15.83 8.83 16.06
CA THR A 302 -16.56 9.59 15.02
C THR A 302 -16.38 11.11 15.10
N MET A 303 -15.81 11.63 16.19
CA MET A 303 -15.56 13.08 16.33
C MET A 303 -14.51 13.60 15.33
N TYR A 304 -13.51 12.77 14.98
CA TYR A 304 -12.37 13.20 14.16
C TYR A 304 -11.98 12.19 13.09
N GLU A 305 -12.72 11.10 12.95
CA GLU A 305 -12.50 10.07 11.91
C GLU A 305 -13.76 9.95 11.06
N PRO A 306 -13.63 9.96 9.72
CA PRO A 306 -14.77 9.81 8.81
C PRO A 306 -15.35 8.38 8.82
N TYR A 307 -14.54 7.40 9.22
CA TYR A 307 -14.88 5.99 9.40
C TYR A 307 -13.86 5.34 10.36
N PRO A 308 -14.23 4.22 11.02
CA PRO A 308 -13.29 3.47 11.87
C PRO A 308 -12.11 2.92 11.05
N PRO A 309 -10.87 2.95 11.57
CA PRO A 309 -9.68 2.42 10.88
C PRO A 309 -9.84 0.97 10.43
N GLU A 310 -10.51 0.15 11.24
CA GLU A 310 -10.77 -1.28 11.01
C GLU A 310 -11.53 -1.52 9.70
N THR A 311 -12.33 -0.53 9.26
CA THR A 311 -13.04 -0.58 7.96
C THR A 311 -12.09 -0.87 6.78
N VAL A 312 -10.85 -0.46 6.87
CA VAL A 312 -9.84 -0.61 5.82
C VAL A 312 -8.64 -1.46 6.24
N GLY A 313 -8.82 -2.28 7.30
CA GLY A 313 -7.77 -3.15 7.83
C GLY A 313 -6.64 -2.41 8.55
N ARG A 314 -6.96 -1.25 9.17
CA ARG A 314 -6.02 -0.42 9.90
C ARG A 314 -6.36 -0.34 11.39
N GLU A 315 -5.40 0.18 12.15
CA GLU A 315 -5.58 0.53 13.56
C GLU A 315 -5.34 2.03 13.78
N ARG A 316 -5.95 2.56 14.84
CA ARG A 316 -5.71 3.94 15.27
C ARG A 316 -4.35 4.06 15.92
N ARG A 317 -3.63 5.13 15.62
CA ARG A 317 -2.34 5.44 16.25
C ARG A 317 -2.43 6.76 17.02
N LEU A 318 -1.98 6.74 18.26
CA LEU A 318 -1.76 7.96 19.05
C LEU A 318 -0.28 8.34 18.92
N VAL A 319 -0.03 9.48 18.28
CA VAL A 319 1.34 9.98 18.10
C VAL A 319 1.63 11.00 19.20
N LEU A 320 2.78 10.84 19.83
CA LEU A 320 3.25 11.75 20.87
C LEU A 320 4.26 12.76 20.31
N GLY A 321 4.16 14.00 20.71
CA GLY A 321 5.05 15.06 20.28
C GLY A 321 4.71 16.40 20.92
N LYS A 322 5.07 17.47 20.23
CA LYS A 322 4.89 18.86 20.71
C LYS A 322 3.45 19.18 21.13
N HIS A 323 2.48 18.60 20.43
CA HIS A 323 1.05 18.88 20.65
C HIS A 323 0.36 17.84 21.55
N ALA A 324 1.12 16.88 22.11
CA ALA A 324 0.57 15.83 22.96
C ALA A 324 -0.18 16.41 24.17
N GLY A 325 -1.36 15.85 24.43
CA GLY A 325 -2.20 16.18 25.58
C GLY A 325 -2.12 15.12 26.68
N ARG A 326 -2.63 15.46 27.89
CA ARG A 326 -2.69 14.52 29.02
C ARG A 326 -3.44 13.23 28.69
N ALA A 327 -4.54 13.33 27.93
CA ALA A 327 -5.36 12.19 27.56
C ALA A 327 -4.58 11.21 26.66
N GLY A 328 -3.86 11.72 25.65
CA GLY A 328 -3.04 10.90 24.74
C GLY A 328 -1.87 10.22 25.45
N VAL A 329 -1.11 10.97 26.28
CA VAL A 329 -0.01 10.39 27.07
C VAL A 329 -0.53 9.31 28.02
N LYS A 330 -1.67 9.56 28.69
CA LYS A 330 -2.28 8.57 29.59
C LYS A 330 -2.74 7.31 28.84
N ALA A 331 -3.33 7.48 27.65
CA ALA A 331 -3.78 6.36 26.84
C ALA A 331 -2.58 5.53 26.34
N ALA A 332 -1.53 6.17 25.80
CA ALA A 332 -0.33 5.50 25.37
C ALA A 332 0.38 4.74 26.51
N LEU A 333 0.43 5.30 27.72
CA LEU A 333 0.95 4.59 28.90
C LEU A 333 0.08 3.39 29.27
N ALA A 334 -1.25 3.49 29.12
CA ALA A 334 -2.16 2.39 29.41
C ALA A 334 -2.03 1.23 28.41
N GLU A 335 -1.67 1.48 27.15
CA GLU A 335 -1.36 0.44 26.15
C GLU A 335 -0.14 -0.40 26.56
N HIS A 336 0.76 0.19 27.37
CA HIS A 336 1.93 -0.49 27.91
C HIS A 336 1.77 -0.93 29.39
N ASP A 337 0.54 -0.94 29.92
CA ASP A 337 0.21 -1.31 31.31
C ASP A 337 0.92 -0.45 32.38
N VAL A 338 1.33 0.77 32.03
CA VAL A 338 2.03 1.68 32.94
C VAL A 338 1.06 2.62 33.62
N ALA A 339 0.96 2.51 34.93
CA ALA A 339 0.15 3.41 35.76
C ALA A 339 0.99 4.59 36.28
N VAL A 340 0.42 5.80 36.19
CA VAL A 340 1.01 7.04 36.70
C VAL A 340 -0.02 7.82 37.53
N ASP A 341 0.45 8.50 38.55
CA ASP A 341 -0.40 9.44 39.29
C ASP A 341 -0.57 10.79 38.55
N ALA A 342 -1.33 11.72 39.13
CA ALA A 342 -1.64 13.01 38.48
C ALA A 342 -0.43 13.94 38.33
N ASP A 343 0.51 13.88 39.27
CA ASP A 343 1.71 14.72 39.30
C ASP A 343 2.76 14.12 38.35
N GLU A 344 2.98 12.81 38.42
CA GLU A 344 3.82 12.04 37.47
C GLU A 344 3.37 12.27 36.03
N LEU A 345 2.06 12.12 35.73
CA LEU A 345 1.51 12.38 34.40
C LEU A 345 1.80 13.80 33.90
N SER A 346 1.73 14.79 34.81
CA SER A 346 2.01 16.18 34.43
C SER A 346 3.46 16.38 34.06
N GLU A 347 4.39 15.76 34.79
CA GLU A 347 5.82 15.82 34.50
C GLU A 347 6.16 15.06 33.21
N VAL A 348 5.61 13.85 33.00
CA VAL A 348 5.78 13.08 31.75
C VAL A 348 5.31 13.89 30.54
N VAL A 349 4.11 14.49 30.60
CA VAL A 349 3.60 15.35 29.52
C VAL A 349 4.54 16.53 29.23
N SER A 350 5.12 17.15 30.29
CA SER A 350 6.07 18.26 30.12
C SER A 350 7.31 17.81 29.34
N ARG A 351 7.90 16.69 29.72
CA ARG A 351 9.11 16.15 29.09
C ARG A 351 8.87 15.64 27.65
N VAL A 352 7.72 15.01 27.39
CA VAL A 352 7.29 14.63 26.04
C VAL A 352 7.23 15.86 25.13
N LYS A 353 6.63 16.96 25.61
CA LYS A 353 6.56 18.22 24.86
C LYS A 353 7.95 18.84 24.63
N GLU A 354 8.82 18.80 25.63
CA GLU A 354 10.21 19.30 25.48
C GLU A 354 10.98 18.55 24.39
N LEU A 355 10.80 17.23 24.26
CA LEU A 355 11.38 16.46 23.16
C LEU A 355 10.79 16.87 21.82
N GLY A 356 9.45 17.02 21.74
CA GLY A 356 8.77 17.50 20.55
C GLY A 356 9.18 18.92 20.15
N ASP A 357 9.40 19.84 21.11
CA ASP A 357 9.89 21.19 20.87
C ASP A 357 11.32 21.24 20.29
N ARG A 358 12.11 20.19 20.55
CA ARG A 358 13.43 19.99 19.95
C ARG A 358 13.36 19.34 18.55
N GLY A 359 12.16 19.08 18.03
CA GLY A 359 11.93 18.46 16.73
C GLY A 359 12.09 16.95 16.72
N LYS A 360 12.17 16.31 17.89
CA LYS A 360 12.24 14.86 18.00
C LYS A 360 10.82 14.29 17.96
N ARG A 361 10.59 13.28 17.13
CA ARG A 361 9.43 12.40 17.23
C ARG A 361 9.57 11.55 18.49
N VAL A 362 8.52 11.50 19.30
CA VAL A 362 8.54 10.75 20.57
C VAL A 362 8.00 9.36 20.32
N THR A 363 8.82 8.34 20.53
CA THR A 363 8.46 6.93 20.42
C THR A 363 7.90 6.39 21.75
N ASP A 364 7.30 5.20 21.72
CA ASP A 364 6.87 4.50 22.94
C ASP A 364 8.05 4.26 23.88
N ALA A 365 9.20 3.94 23.32
CA ALA A 365 10.42 3.78 24.09
C ALA A 365 10.84 5.07 24.82
N ASP A 366 10.73 6.22 24.16
CA ASP A 366 10.99 7.52 24.80
C ASP A 366 9.98 7.80 25.92
N LEU A 367 8.70 7.54 25.65
CA LEU A 367 7.63 7.70 26.64
C LEU A 367 7.88 6.86 27.90
N LEU A 368 8.17 5.59 27.71
CA LEU A 368 8.45 4.65 28.80
C LEU A 368 9.71 5.05 29.58
N ALA A 369 10.79 5.45 28.88
CA ALA A 369 12.02 5.91 29.55
C ALA A 369 11.80 7.20 30.38
N ILE A 370 11.04 8.15 29.84
CA ILE A 370 10.65 9.37 30.56
C ILE A 370 9.87 9.00 31.83
N THR A 371 8.94 8.05 31.72
CA THR A 371 8.07 7.64 32.82
C THR A 371 8.84 6.93 33.92
N GLU A 372 9.75 6.01 33.54
CA GLU A 372 10.66 5.32 34.44
C GLU A 372 11.52 6.31 35.25
N ASP A 373 12.08 7.33 34.56
CA ASP A 373 12.88 8.37 35.23
C ASP A 373 12.05 9.24 36.17
N VAL A 374 10.81 9.63 35.76
CA VAL A 374 9.89 10.38 36.63
C VAL A 374 9.50 9.59 37.87
N GLN A 375 9.32 8.28 37.74
CA GLN A 375 9.01 7.38 38.85
C GLN A 375 10.23 6.99 39.68
N GLY A 376 11.44 7.39 39.26
CA GLY A 376 12.68 7.03 39.91
C GLY A 376 12.97 5.53 39.87
N ARG A 377 12.47 4.82 38.88
CA ARG A 377 12.72 3.39 38.66
C ARG A 377 13.98 3.21 37.82
N GLU A 378 14.96 2.47 38.34
CA GLU A 378 16.06 1.96 37.52
C GLU A 378 15.51 0.78 36.69
N ARG A 379 15.69 0.86 35.38
CA ARG A 379 15.29 -0.20 34.45
C ARG A 379 16.28 -1.37 34.53
N ASP A 380 15.79 -2.52 34.90
CA ASP A 380 16.55 -3.78 34.82
C ASP A 380 16.44 -4.31 33.38
N ARG A 381 17.48 -4.06 32.57
CA ARG A 381 17.51 -4.50 31.16
C ARG A 381 17.71 -6.00 31.09
N ARG A 382 16.76 -6.70 30.45
CA ARG A 382 16.83 -8.13 30.20
C ARG A 382 17.73 -8.49 29.05
N VAL A 383 17.75 -7.62 28.02
CA VAL A 383 18.59 -7.78 26.83
C VAL A 383 19.28 -6.44 26.53
N GLU A 384 20.59 -6.49 26.32
CA GLU A 384 21.39 -5.33 25.97
C GLU A 384 22.44 -5.68 24.91
N LEU A 385 22.58 -4.84 23.90
CA LEU A 385 23.65 -4.94 22.90
C LEU A 385 24.98 -4.45 23.50
N VAL A 386 25.91 -5.37 23.71
CA VAL A 386 27.26 -5.06 24.24
C VAL A 386 28.20 -4.72 23.10
N ASP A 387 28.15 -5.46 21.99
CA ASP A 387 29.04 -5.27 20.85
C ASP A 387 28.41 -5.76 19.55
N LEU A 388 28.76 -5.12 18.43
CA LEU A 388 28.30 -5.46 17.09
C LEU A 388 29.45 -5.30 16.10
N SER A 389 29.65 -6.32 15.27
CA SER A 389 30.50 -6.27 14.09
C SER A 389 29.73 -6.75 12.88
N ALA A 390 29.68 -5.96 11.82
CA ALA A 390 29.02 -6.33 10.57
C ALA A 390 29.95 -6.12 9.39
N THR A 391 29.82 -6.99 8.37
CA THR A 391 30.59 -6.91 7.13
C THR A 391 29.65 -6.98 5.94
N SER A 392 29.70 -5.95 5.09
CA SER A 392 28.86 -5.79 3.91
C SER A 392 29.57 -6.03 2.58
N GLY A 393 30.85 -6.41 2.59
CA GLY A 393 31.62 -6.67 1.37
C GLY A 393 31.59 -8.12 0.94
N GLY A 394 31.08 -8.42 -0.27
CA GLY A 394 31.04 -9.78 -0.83
C GLY A 394 29.60 -10.29 -1.06
N ASN A 395 29.49 -11.56 -1.43
CA ASN A 395 28.21 -12.17 -1.78
C ASN A 395 27.40 -12.67 -0.56
N LEU A 396 27.92 -12.55 0.65
CA LEU A 396 27.28 -13.01 1.88
C LEU A 396 27.51 -11.98 2.99
N PRO A 397 26.60 -11.03 3.18
CA PRO A 397 26.64 -10.15 4.35
C PRO A 397 26.59 -10.96 5.65
N THR A 398 27.45 -10.61 6.61
CA THR A 398 27.55 -11.29 7.90
C THR A 398 27.57 -10.27 9.03
N ALA A 399 26.98 -10.63 10.17
CA ALA A 399 27.10 -9.85 11.39
C ALA A 399 27.35 -10.78 12.59
N SER A 400 28.01 -10.23 13.61
CA SER A 400 28.20 -10.89 14.91
C SER A 400 27.77 -9.92 15.99
N VAL A 401 26.95 -10.39 16.92
CA VAL A 401 26.51 -9.61 18.07
C VAL A 401 27.01 -10.24 19.37
N ARG A 402 27.25 -9.40 20.35
CA ARG A 402 27.37 -9.80 21.75
C ARG A 402 26.23 -9.15 22.50
N LEU A 403 25.32 -9.99 23.01
CA LEU A 403 24.22 -9.55 23.83
C LEU A 403 24.50 -9.90 25.28
N ARG A 404 24.05 -9.06 26.23
CA ARG A 404 23.82 -9.43 27.60
C ARG A 404 22.34 -9.82 27.73
N VAL A 405 22.08 -11.05 28.20
CA VAL A 405 20.73 -11.58 28.41
C VAL A 405 20.65 -11.98 29.90
N GLY A 406 19.96 -11.18 30.70
CA GLY A 406 20.07 -11.26 32.14
C GLY A 406 21.53 -11.05 32.58
N ASP A 407 22.07 -11.99 33.34
CA ASP A 407 23.46 -11.97 33.83
C ASP A 407 24.47 -12.60 32.86
N GLU A 408 24.03 -13.21 31.77
CA GLU A 408 24.89 -13.93 30.82
C GLU A 408 25.24 -13.06 29.59
N GLN A 409 26.48 -13.26 29.10
CA GLN A 409 26.87 -12.74 27.78
C GLN A 409 26.82 -13.84 26.73
N ARG A 410 26.06 -13.60 25.67
CA ARG A 410 25.92 -14.52 24.54
C ARG A 410 26.50 -13.88 23.28
N VAL A 411 27.23 -14.68 22.51
CA VAL A 411 27.80 -14.23 21.20
C VAL A 411 27.25 -15.13 20.12
N ALA A 412 26.67 -14.53 19.10
CA ALA A 412 26.19 -15.26 17.94
C ALA A 412 26.48 -14.49 16.66
N SER A 413 26.39 -15.21 15.53
CA SER A 413 26.59 -14.65 14.20
C SER A 413 25.43 -15.03 13.30
N GLY A 414 25.10 -14.12 12.37
CA GLY A 414 24.05 -14.31 11.39
C GLY A 414 24.52 -13.92 9.98
N THR A 415 23.81 -14.40 8.98
CA THR A 415 23.96 -14.05 7.59
C THR A 415 22.63 -13.61 7.05
N GLY A 416 22.61 -12.71 6.05
CA GLY A 416 21.36 -12.19 5.51
C GLY A 416 21.53 -11.55 4.13
N ALA A 417 20.43 -11.00 3.60
CA ALA A 417 20.42 -10.29 2.34
C ALA A 417 21.22 -8.97 2.38
N GLY A 418 21.34 -8.38 3.58
CA GLY A 418 22.09 -7.17 3.87
C GLY A 418 22.68 -7.20 5.28
N PRO A 419 23.53 -6.19 5.65
CA PRO A 419 24.18 -6.16 6.96
C PRO A 419 23.20 -5.97 8.12
N VAL A 420 22.06 -5.31 7.89
CA VAL A 420 20.99 -5.15 8.89
C VAL A 420 20.28 -6.48 9.13
N ASP A 421 19.90 -7.18 8.06
CA ASP A 421 19.27 -8.50 8.11
C ASP A 421 20.20 -9.54 8.78
N ALA A 422 21.49 -9.54 8.41
CA ALA A 422 22.49 -10.36 9.08
C ALA A 422 22.61 -10.04 10.58
N GLY A 423 22.46 -8.77 10.96
CA GLY A 423 22.44 -8.32 12.36
C GLY A 423 21.22 -8.85 13.11
N LEU A 424 20.04 -8.82 12.51
CA LEU A 424 18.80 -9.34 13.07
C LEU A 424 18.89 -10.85 13.29
N GLU A 425 19.41 -11.59 12.29
CA GLU A 425 19.63 -13.03 12.42
C GLU A 425 20.65 -13.38 13.52
N ALA A 426 21.70 -12.55 13.68
CA ALA A 426 22.64 -12.73 14.79
C ALA A 426 21.98 -12.49 16.15
N VAL A 427 21.08 -11.50 16.27
CA VAL A 427 20.29 -11.25 17.49
C VAL A 427 19.38 -12.44 17.80
N ARG A 428 18.64 -12.94 16.80
CA ARG A 428 17.78 -14.12 16.95
C ARG A 428 18.58 -15.34 17.43
N ALA A 429 19.71 -15.59 16.82
CA ALA A 429 20.60 -16.70 17.21
C ALA A 429 21.15 -16.54 18.63
N ALA A 430 21.50 -15.32 19.07
CA ALA A 430 21.97 -15.07 20.43
C ALA A 430 20.86 -15.29 21.48
N LEU A 431 19.60 -15.00 21.12
CA LEU A 431 18.46 -15.22 22.01
C LEU A 431 18.05 -16.70 22.09
N ALA A 432 18.26 -17.48 21.02
CA ALA A 432 17.93 -18.91 20.98
C ALA A 432 18.81 -19.78 21.91
N GLY A 433 20.03 -19.33 22.24
CA GLY A 433 20.97 -20.11 23.08
C GLY A 433 21.54 -21.35 22.40
N ASP A 434 22.55 -21.98 23.03
CA ASP A 434 23.22 -23.22 22.58
C ASP A 434 22.39 -24.51 22.84
N GLY A 435 21.10 -24.53 22.53
CA GLY A 435 20.27 -25.73 22.64
C GLY A 435 20.65 -26.76 21.55
N ASP A 436 21.36 -27.83 21.95
CA ASP A 436 21.73 -28.95 21.12
C ASP A 436 20.49 -29.75 20.69
N GLY A 437 20.15 -29.66 19.39
CA GLY A 437 19.41 -30.70 18.65
C GLY A 437 17.92 -30.72 18.79
N ALA A 438 17.24 -30.12 17.79
CA ALA A 438 16.10 -30.73 17.09
C ALA A 438 15.71 -29.81 15.93
N GLU A 439 15.26 -30.40 14.83
CA GLU A 439 14.59 -29.77 13.72
C GLU A 439 13.48 -28.84 14.25
N SER A 440 13.81 -27.58 14.51
CA SER A 440 12.85 -26.50 14.75
C SER A 440 12.99 -25.51 13.61
N ASP A 441 11.90 -24.91 13.21
CA ASP A 441 11.76 -23.84 12.23
C ASP A 441 12.62 -22.57 12.50
N GLY A 442 13.77 -22.73 13.14
CA GLY A 442 14.78 -21.69 13.34
C GLY A 442 14.44 -20.62 14.40
N THR A 443 13.35 -20.75 15.14
CA THR A 443 12.92 -19.78 16.15
C THR A 443 12.92 -20.38 17.56
N GLY A 444 14.09 -20.62 18.13
CA GLY A 444 14.20 -21.04 19.54
C GLY A 444 13.63 -19.99 20.48
N GLY A 445 12.40 -20.18 20.92
CA GLY A 445 11.84 -19.60 22.15
C GLY A 445 11.40 -18.13 22.14
N VAL A 446 11.94 -17.24 21.33
CA VAL A 446 11.58 -15.80 21.29
C VAL A 446 11.26 -15.40 19.85
N SER A 447 10.01 -15.60 19.42
CA SER A 447 9.52 -15.03 18.15
C SER A 447 9.07 -13.59 18.36
N PHE A 448 9.43 -12.72 17.44
CA PHE A 448 8.94 -11.35 17.33
C PHE A 448 8.87 -10.98 15.85
N ASP A 449 7.96 -10.07 15.52
CA ASP A 449 7.78 -9.57 14.17
C ASP A 449 8.31 -8.14 14.08
N LEU A 450 8.87 -7.80 12.92
CA LEU A 450 9.25 -6.44 12.54
C LEU A 450 8.14 -5.89 11.65
N ASP A 451 7.26 -5.07 12.23
CA ASP A 451 6.06 -4.56 11.55
C ASP A 451 6.38 -3.38 10.63
N SER A 452 7.33 -2.54 11.06
CA SER A 452 7.82 -1.42 10.25
C SER A 452 9.31 -1.16 10.47
N TYR A 453 9.97 -0.64 9.43
CA TYR A 453 11.36 -0.22 9.44
C TYR A 453 11.49 1.06 8.64
N HIS A 454 11.90 2.14 9.30
CA HIS A 454 12.05 3.45 8.68
C HIS A 454 13.42 4.06 8.96
N VAL A 455 14.00 4.70 7.94
CA VAL A 455 15.33 5.34 8.06
C VAL A 455 15.27 6.77 7.58
N ASP A 456 15.61 7.70 8.46
CA ASP A 456 15.73 9.12 8.15
C ASP A 456 17.19 9.58 8.23
N ALA A 457 17.68 10.23 7.18
CA ALA A 457 18.97 10.91 7.21
C ALA A 457 18.81 12.31 7.81
N ILE A 458 19.43 12.54 8.98
CA ILE A 458 19.34 13.83 9.69
C ILE A 458 20.24 14.87 9.06
N THR A 459 21.41 14.47 8.53
CA THR A 459 22.42 15.37 7.95
C THR A 459 22.81 14.93 6.55
N GLY A 460 23.21 15.88 5.70
CA GLY A 460 23.76 15.57 4.37
C GLY A 460 25.29 15.46 4.42
N GLY A 461 25.87 14.54 3.62
CA GLY A 461 27.31 14.35 3.50
C GLY A 461 27.77 12.92 3.73
N THR A 462 29.08 12.69 3.71
CA THR A 462 29.68 11.34 3.89
C THR A 462 29.71 10.88 5.36
N ASP A 463 29.39 11.76 6.27
CA ASP A 463 29.29 11.60 7.73
C ASP A 463 27.83 11.77 8.23
N ALA A 464 26.86 11.51 7.34
CA ALA A 464 25.45 11.64 7.66
C ALA A 464 25.08 10.74 8.85
N VAL A 465 24.41 11.35 9.83
CA VAL A 465 23.82 10.62 10.95
C VAL A 465 22.42 10.21 10.53
N VAL A 466 22.09 8.95 10.73
CA VAL A 466 20.77 8.37 10.42
C VAL A 466 20.01 8.07 11.71
N THR A 467 18.71 8.30 11.68
CA THR A 467 17.78 7.76 12.68
C THR A 467 17.06 6.59 12.07
N VAL A 468 17.09 5.46 12.75
CA VAL A 468 16.30 4.28 12.42
C VAL A 468 15.17 4.18 13.44
N GLU A 469 13.94 4.08 12.96
CA GLU A 469 12.74 3.80 13.73
C GLU A 469 12.21 2.43 13.33
N VAL A 470 11.88 1.60 14.32
CA VAL A 470 11.33 0.26 14.13
C VAL A 470 10.08 0.09 14.99
N ASP A 471 9.05 -0.53 14.42
CA ASP A 471 7.92 -1.04 15.18
C ASP A 471 8.10 -2.57 15.29
N LEU A 472 8.11 -3.08 16.51
CA LEU A 472 8.25 -4.51 16.80
C LEU A 472 7.01 -5.00 17.51
N SER A 473 6.56 -6.22 17.21
CA SER A 473 5.45 -6.85 17.90
C SER A 473 5.76 -8.26 18.37
N ARG A 474 5.02 -8.70 19.42
CA ARG A 474 5.04 -10.04 19.96
C ARG A 474 3.70 -10.38 20.57
N GLY A 475 2.93 -11.28 19.93
CA GLY A 475 1.55 -11.54 20.29
C GLY A 475 0.70 -10.28 20.13
N ASP A 476 -0.02 -9.89 21.16
CA ASP A 476 -0.90 -8.70 21.15
C ASP A 476 -0.18 -7.39 21.55
N ARG A 477 1.14 -7.42 21.73
CA ARG A 477 1.92 -6.25 22.17
C ARG A 477 2.81 -5.73 21.05
N SER A 478 2.90 -4.42 20.95
CA SER A 478 3.80 -3.71 20.03
C SER A 478 4.57 -2.61 20.75
N VAL A 479 5.70 -2.21 20.18
CA VAL A 479 6.52 -1.09 20.68
C VAL A 479 7.25 -0.41 19.53
N SER A 480 7.19 0.91 19.50
CA SER A 480 8.00 1.75 18.61
C SER A 480 9.31 2.16 19.30
N VAL A 481 10.43 1.98 18.62
CA VAL A 481 11.76 2.35 19.13
C VAL A 481 12.55 3.07 18.06
N SER A 482 13.32 4.07 18.46
CA SER A 482 14.26 4.74 17.56
C SER A 482 15.68 4.73 18.09
N SER A 483 16.64 4.63 17.18
CA SER A 483 18.06 4.80 17.48
C SER A 483 18.75 5.66 16.42
N THR A 484 19.77 6.40 16.84
CA THR A 484 20.49 7.34 15.96
C THR A 484 21.97 7.06 16.02
N ASP A 485 22.59 6.80 14.88
CA ASP A 485 24.04 6.56 14.75
C ASP A 485 24.52 7.02 13.36
N ALA A 486 25.83 7.17 13.19
CA ALA A 486 26.46 7.36 11.88
C ALA A 486 26.52 6.05 11.06
N ASP A 487 26.43 4.89 11.72
CA ASP A 487 26.35 3.58 11.10
C ASP A 487 24.89 3.07 11.13
N ILE A 488 24.27 2.98 9.97
CA ILE A 488 22.89 2.51 9.82
C ILE A 488 22.69 1.10 10.39
N THR A 489 23.69 0.21 10.24
CA THR A 489 23.59 -1.15 10.76
C THR A 489 23.57 -1.14 12.29
N ARG A 490 24.41 -0.30 12.90
CA ARG A 490 24.43 -0.13 14.34
C ARG A 490 23.13 0.48 14.86
N ALA A 491 22.66 1.57 14.24
CA ALA A 491 21.38 2.19 14.60
C ALA A 491 20.23 1.17 14.55
N SER A 492 20.17 0.37 13.48
CA SER A 492 19.14 -0.65 13.29
C SER A 492 19.17 -1.72 14.37
N VAL A 493 20.33 -2.32 14.62
CA VAL A 493 20.45 -3.41 15.61
C VAL A 493 20.21 -2.89 17.03
N VAL A 494 20.66 -1.68 17.35
CA VAL A 494 20.38 -1.04 18.66
C VAL A 494 18.88 -0.84 18.85
N ALA A 495 18.18 -0.27 17.85
CA ALA A 495 16.73 -0.07 17.92
C ALA A 495 16.00 -1.41 18.12
N MET A 496 16.36 -2.44 17.37
CA MET A 496 15.75 -3.77 17.49
C MET A 496 15.99 -4.40 18.87
N VAL A 497 17.21 -4.32 19.39
CA VAL A 497 17.53 -4.89 20.74
C VAL A 497 16.80 -4.12 21.84
N ASP A 498 16.73 -2.78 21.76
CA ASP A 498 16.01 -1.97 22.74
C ASP A 498 14.48 -2.24 22.69
N GLY A 499 13.91 -2.47 21.52
CA GLY A 499 12.52 -2.85 21.37
C GLY A 499 12.22 -4.25 21.94
N LEU A 500 13.08 -5.21 21.64
CA LEU A 500 12.99 -6.56 22.19
C LEU A 500 13.08 -6.57 23.72
N ASP A 501 14.01 -5.82 24.28
CA ASP A 501 14.15 -5.70 25.73
C ASP A 501 12.85 -5.17 26.38
N ARG A 502 12.16 -4.21 25.74
CA ARG A 502 10.89 -3.68 26.23
C ARG A 502 9.75 -4.70 26.13
N LEU A 503 9.64 -5.40 25.00
CA LEU A 503 8.62 -6.45 24.82
C LEU A 503 8.80 -7.61 25.83
N LEU A 504 10.05 -7.99 26.10
CA LEU A 504 10.36 -9.05 27.06
C LEU A 504 10.15 -8.61 28.52
N SER A 505 10.45 -7.37 28.85
CA SER A 505 10.22 -6.82 30.20
C SER A 505 8.72 -6.73 30.51
N ALA A 506 7.92 -6.23 29.57
CA ALA A 506 6.46 -6.17 29.72
C ALA A 506 5.80 -7.54 29.86
N ALA A 507 6.27 -8.55 29.11
CA ALA A 507 5.73 -9.92 29.17
C ALA A 507 6.04 -10.64 30.48
N ALA A 508 7.11 -10.26 31.18
CA ALA A 508 7.47 -10.88 32.46
C ALA A 508 6.70 -10.30 33.64
N GLU A 509 6.30 -9.04 33.60
CA GLU A 509 5.44 -8.44 34.63
C GLU A 509 4.06 -9.12 34.67
N ASP A 510 3.58 -9.68 33.56
CA ASP A 510 2.32 -10.43 33.49
C ASP A 510 2.43 -11.92 33.81
N GLY A 511 3.63 -12.44 34.00
CA GLY A 511 3.85 -13.88 34.23
C GLY A 511 3.59 -14.76 33.01
N SER A 512 3.53 -14.17 31.79
CA SER A 512 3.25 -14.88 30.53
C SER A 512 4.49 -15.45 29.85
N VAL A 513 5.69 -15.16 30.35
CA VAL A 513 6.97 -15.73 29.87
C VAL A 513 7.68 -16.43 31.04
N PRO A 514 8.20 -17.66 30.85
CA PRO A 514 9.16 -18.25 31.82
C PRO A 514 10.34 -17.29 31.99
N ASP A 515 10.81 -17.15 33.20
CA ASP A 515 11.99 -16.33 33.52
C ASP A 515 13.13 -16.68 32.54
N VAL A 516 13.71 -15.64 31.90
CA VAL A 516 14.80 -15.82 30.92
C VAL A 516 15.98 -16.60 31.55
N ALA A 517 16.09 -16.61 32.89
CA ALA A 517 17.01 -17.45 33.65
C ALA A 517 16.62 -18.94 33.63
N SER A 518 15.36 -19.31 33.36
CA SER A 518 14.93 -20.72 33.29
C SER A 518 15.17 -21.35 31.90
N LEU A 519 15.59 -20.59 30.89
CA LEU A 519 16.01 -21.11 29.60
C LEU A 519 17.49 -21.58 29.58
N ALA A 520 18.18 -21.45 30.72
CA ALA A 520 19.58 -21.88 30.87
C ALA A 520 19.74 -23.24 31.58
N ASP A 521 18.64 -23.82 32.08
CA ASP A 521 18.69 -25.02 32.94
C ASP A 521 18.03 -26.29 32.36
N ASP A 522 17.66 -26.31 31.06
CA ASP A 522 17.19 -27.54 30.36
C ASP A 522 18.07 -27.95 29.18
#